data_15fc0d23b4cc3c7de7f4eff8d81ed020
#
_entry.id   15fc0d23b4cc3c7de7f4eff8d81ed020
#
_cell.length_a   1.000
_cell.length_b   1.000
_cell.length_c   1.000
_cell.angle_alpha   90.00
_cell.angle_beta   90.00
_cell.angle_gamma   90.00
#
_symmetry.space_group_name_H-M   'P 1'
#
loop_
_entity.id
_entity.type
_entity.pdbx_description
1 polymer ?
#
loop_
_entity_poly.entity_id
_entity_poly.type
_entity_poly.pdbx_seq_one_letter_code
_entity_poly.pdbx_strand_id
1 'polypeptide(L)'
;MAARPQSMWHEGLGQGEGEKKSSKRRMFSQIPQAMPLRTWLVILLVVVSGLGITGSSFAVNSIMRNVLFNNVDDELRSASTTWARDISNDFFIGDHTKRPPTEYVVLNYLPNGTIRYSGPSSTTPNAENIPLGGYPTTVGSIENNTKWRALAFADSNGVITVIAKDMTHEKEILHGLAMVQVTIAAIALAAIAAVGFWFIRRALRPLRVVEKTASQIAAGDLDKRVPKWPLHTEVGQLAAALNIMLGQLQRSVVRAQEKEEQMRRFVGDASHELRTPLTSLRGYTELYRSGATKDVDLVFSKIDDESKRMSLLVEDLLALTRAEGTRLDLHPVDLLELALSVGSSARAAFPGREIKVANDAKSIPVVNGDASRLHQVLLNLVTNGIRHGGDEATVTLRLRREDNDVLVDVSDDGKGMSQEDAAHIFERFYRADTSRTRDTGGSGLGLAIVHSLVEQHDGSISVDSELGRGTTFTVRLPALADAPSET
;
A
#
# COMPACT_ATOMS: atom_id res chain seq x y z
N MET A 1 38.02 -38.05 -31.78
CA MET A 1 38.72 -37.30 -32.83
C MET A 1 38.35 -35.85 -32.74
N ALA A 2 39.28 -35.08 -32.28
CA ALA A 2 39.80 -33.76 -32.73
C ALA A 2 38.76 -32.62 -32.65
N ALA A 3 39.01 -31.41 -32.21
CA ALA A 3 40.10 -30.71 -31.51
C ALA A 3 39.62 -29.27 -31.28
N ARG A 4 40.03 -28.67 -30.18
CA ARG A 4 40.03 -27.21 -30.00
C ARG A 4 40.95 -26.52 -30.99
N PRO A 5 40.89 -25.20 -31.19
CA PRO A 5 41.87 -24.40 -30.49
C PRO A 5 41.41 -23.05 -29.89
N GLN A 6 42.28 -22.65 -28.97
CA GLN A 6 42.49 -21.35 -28.31
C GLN A 6 43.09 -20.30 -29.27
N SER A 7 42.95 -19.02 -28.92
CA SER A 7 43.98 -17.93 -28.93
C SER A 7 43.33 -16.65 -28.37
N MET A 8 43.72 -16.09 -27.23
CA MET A 8 44.94 -15.30 -26.91
C MET A 8 45.14 -14.07 -27.79
N TRP A 9 45.13 -12.87 -27.19
CA TRP A 9 46.01 -11.71 -27.30
C TRP A 9 45.56 -10.59 -26.38
N HIS A 10 46.33 -10.25 -25.40
CA HIS A 10 47.30 -9.20 -25.02
C HIS A 10 46.65 -7.94 -24.44
N GLU A 11 46.93 -7.67 -23.18
CA GLU A 11 47.83 -6.72 -22.52
C GLU A 11 47.96 -5.32 -23.16
N GLY A 12 47.81 -4.29 -22.29
CA GLY A 12 48.31 -2.94 -22.56
C GLY A 12 47.80 -1.89 -21.57
N LEU A 13 48.43 -1.79 -20.40
CA LEU A 13 48.92 -0.60 -19.70
C LEU A 13 48.15 0.74 -19.85
N GLY A 14 47.68 1.27 -18.74
CA GLY A 14 47.30 2.66 -18.54
C GLY A 14 47.09 2.94 -17.06
N GLN A 15 48.18 3.10 -16.31
CA GLN A 15 48.21 3.67 -14.94
C GLN A 15 47.91 5.17 -14.99
N GLY A 16 47.18 5.69 -14.02
CA GLY A 16 47.43 7.04 -13.57
C GLY A 16 46.18 7.89 -13.33
N GLU A 17 45.99 8.27 -12.08
CA GLU A 17 45.27 9.46 -11.61
C GLU A 17 43.73 9.43 -11.57
N GLY A 18 43.19 9.11 -10.42
CA GLY A 18 41.76 9.24 -10.12
C GLY A 18 41.32 8.94 -8.66
N GLU A 19 42.28 8.72 -7.77
CA GLU A 19 42.00 8.35 -6.36
C GLU A 19 42.32 9.48 -5.39
N LYS A 20 41.47 10.51 -5.30
CA LYS A 20 41.49 11.48 -4.18
C LYS A 20 40.24 12.36 -4.03
N LYS A 21 39.03 11.92 -4.42
CA LYS A 21 37.82 12.73 -4.17
C LYS A 21 36.59 11.95 -3.66
N SER A 22 36.74 10.76 -3.11
CA SER A 22 35.60 9.95 -2.65
C SER A 22 35.55 9.72 -1.11
N SER A 23 36.49 10.28 -0.36
CA SER A 23 36.62 9.98 1.08
C SER A 23 35.75 10.85 2.01
N LYS A 24 35.14 11.93 1.53
CA LYS A 24 34.30 12.83 2.39
C LYS A 24 32.81 12.61 2.32
N ARG A 25 32.30 11.72 1.48
CA ARG A 25 30.85 11.41 1.39
C ARG A 25 30.40 10.17 2.16
N ARG A 26 31.32 9.39 2.76
CA ARG A 26 30.97 8.16 3.50
C ARG A 26 30.82 8.33 5.01
N MET A 27 30.92 9.55 5.54
CA MET A 27 30.83 9.78 6.98
C MET A 27 29.40 10.03 7.51
N PHE A 28 28.40 10.13 6.62
CA PHE A 28 27.00 10.32 7.00
C PHE A 28 26.08 9.12 6.75
N SER A 29 26.60 7.97 6.29
CA SER A 29 25.77 6.81 5.91
C SER A 29 25.80 5.64 6.92
N GLN A 30 26.39 5.80 8.08
CA GLN A 30 26.31 4.81 9.17
C GLN A 30 25.52 5.38 10.35
N ILE A 31 24.28 5.79 10.11
CA ILE A 31 23.27 5.82 11.17
C ILE A 31 22.98 4.36 11.48
N PRO A 32 23.13 3.90 12.73
CA PRO A 32 22.87 2.51 13.07
C PRO A 32 21.41 2.18 12.73
N GLN A 33 21.20 1.36 11.70
CA GLN A 33 19.91 0.91 11.18
C GLN A 33 19.09 0.04 12.17
N ALA A 34 19.55 -0.06 13.41
CA ALA A 34 18.98 -0.94 14.44
C ALA A 34 18.14 -0.23 15.52
N MET A 35 18.05 1.11 15.51
CA MET A 35 17.25 1.78 16.55
C MET A 35 15.79 1.94 16.13
N PRO A 36 14.82 1.51 16.98
CA PRO A 36 13.41 1.71 16.69
C PRO A 36 13.08 3.21 16.58
N LEU A 37 12.21 3.55 15.62
CA LEU A 37 11.80 4.94 15.32
C LEU A 37 11.44 5.75 16.57
N ARG A 38 10.84 5.10 17.58
CA ARG A 38 10.47 5.72 18.87
C ARG A 38 11.67 6.27 19.63
N THR A 39 12.79 5.54 19.70
CA THR A 39 14.00 5.96 20.41
C THR A 39 14.65 7.13 19.67
N TRP A 40 14.68 7.09 18.37
CA TRP A 40 15.20 8.18 17.54
C TRP A 40 14.44 9.50 17.74
N LEU A 41 13.10 9.43 17.76
CA LEU A 41 12.26 10.61 18.01
C LEU A 41 12.45 11.18 19.43
N VAL A 42 12.61 10.32 20.44
CA VAL A 42 12.89 10.79 21.81
C VAL A 42 14.28 11.44 21.89
N ILE A 43 15.30 10.84 21.29
CA ILE A 43 16.64 11.41 21.26
C ILE A 43 16.62 12.78 20.54
N LEU A 44 15.97 12.87 19.40
CA LEU A 44 15.83 14.13 18.67
C LEU A 44 15.17 15.21 19.53
N LEU A 45 14.08 14.87 20.22
CA LEU A 45 13.35 15.77 21.08
C LEU A 45 14.24 16.28 22.22
N VAL A 46 14.98 15.38 22.89
CA VAL A 46 15.89 15.72 23.98
C VAL A 46 17.06 16.58 23.49
N VAL A 47 17.65 16.26 22.34
CA VAL A 47 18.76 17.04 21.76
C VAL A 47 18.32 18.45 21.40
N VAL A 48 17.20 18.59 20.71
CA VAL A 48 16.69 19.93 20.31
C VAL A 48 16.35 20.76 21.54
N SER A 49 15.67 20.15 22.52
CA SER A 49 15.34 20.84 23.79
C SER A 49 16.61 21.19 24.58
N GLY A 50 17.59 20.30 24.61
CA GLY A 50 18.87 20.53 25.27
C GLY A 50 19.66 21.70 24.68
N LEU A 51 19.71 21.80 23.35
CA LEU A 51 20.32 22.93 22.65
C LEU A 51 19.61 24.26 22.98
N GLY A 52 18.28 24.26 23.01
CA GLY A 52 17.50 25.45 23.38
C GLY A 52 17.76 25.90 24.83
N ILE A 53 17.73 24.96 25.78
CA ILE A 53 18.00 25.23 27.20
C ILE A 53 19.43 25.73 27.40
N THR A 54 20.41 25.09 26.76
CA THR A 54 21.83 25.48 26.85
C THR A 54 22.04 26.89 26.29
N GLY A 55 21.45 27.20 25.13
CA GLY A 55 21.52 28.53 24.54
C GLY A 55 20.90 29.60 25.42
N SER A 56 19.72 29.32 26.00
CA SER A 56 19.06 30.22 26.96
C SER A 56 19.91 30.43 28.23
N SER A 57 20.47 29.38 28.79
CA SER A 57 21.32 29.46 29.99
C SER A 57 22.58 30.29 29.69
N PHE A 58 23.20 30.10 28.54
CA PHE A 58 24.34 30.90 28.11
C PHE A 58 24.00 32.38 27.98
N ALA A 59 22.86 32.71 27.36
CA ALA A 59 22.38 34.08 27.20
C ALA A 59 22.13 34.75 28.57
N VAL A 60 21.41 34.07 29.47
CA VAL A 60 21.11 34.58 30.81
C VAL A 60 22.40 34.82 31.61
N ASN A 61 23.34 33.85 31.59
CA ASN A 61 24.61 34.01 32.29
C ASN A 61 25.47 35.15 31.73
N SER A 62 25.48 35.31 30.39
CA SER A 62 26.19 36.41 29.71
C SER A 62 25.59 37.79 30.07
N ILE A 63 24.26 37.90 30.06
CA ILE A 63 23.56 39.16 30.43
C ILE A 63 23.84 39.46 31.90
N MET A 64 23.67 38.47 32.79
CA MET A 64 23.89 38.70 34.23
C MET A 64 25.33 39.10 34.54
N ARG A 65 26.30 38.48 33.88
CA ARG A 65 27.70 38.85 33.98
C ARG A 65 27.90 40.32 33.58
N ASN A 66 27.36 40.76 32.45
CA ASN A 66 27.48 42.11 31.98
C ASN A 66 26.83 43.12 32.96
N VAL A 67 25.67 42.78 33.50
CA VAL A 67 24.98 43.63 34.52
C VAL A 67 25.84 43.76 35.79
N LEU A 68 26.35 42.63 36.31
CA LEU A 68 27.20 42.68 37.52
C LEU A 68 28.46 43.50 37.30
N PHE A 69 29.14 43.31 36.14
CA PHE A 69 30.36 44.07 35.84
C PHE A 69 30.07 45.56 35.67
N ASN A 70 28.98 45.93 34.99
CA ASN A 70 28.59 47.31 34.81
C ASN A 70 28.26 47.97 36.18
N ASN A 71 27.55 47.27 37.07
CA ASN A 71 27.26 47.75 38.41
C ASN A 71 28.53 48.03 39.18
N VAL A 72 29.50 47.09 39.17
CA VAL A 72 30.79 47.29 39.82
C VAL A 72 31.57 48.42 39.20
N ASP A 73 31.54 48.60 37.90
CA ASP A 73 32.16 49.72 37.19
C ASP A 73 31.57 51.06 37.60
N ASP A 74 30.26 51.16 37.78
CA ASP A 74 29.58 52.35 38.21
C ASP A 74 29.83 52.65 39.70
N GLU A 75 29.91 51.62 40.56
CA GLU A 75 30.31 51.77 41.94
C GLU A 75 31.77 52.31 42.06
N LEU A 76 32.72 51.77 41.29
CA LEU A 76 34.10 52.25 41.25
C LEU A 76 34.20 53.70 40.77
N ARG A 77 33.46 54.08 39.73
CA ARG A 77 33.39 55.46 39.27
C ARG A 77 32.83 56.38 40.35
N SER A 78 31.75 55.98 40.99
CA SER A 78 31.16 56.74 42.10
C SER A 78 32.14 56.88 43.27
N ALA A 79 32.81 55.77 43.64
CA ALA A 79 33.81 55.78 44.68
C ALA A 79 34.98 56.74 44.37
N SER A 80 35.42 56.81 43.10
CA SER A 80 36.51 57.73 42.68
C SER A 80 36.18 59.22 42.82
N THR A 81 34.91 59.55 42.80
CA THR A 81 34.45 60.98 42.93
C THR A 81 33.99 61.32 44.33
N THR A 82 33.79 60.36 45.19
CA THR A 82 33.29 60.53 46.57
C THR A 82 34.37 60.12 47.62
N TRP A 83 34.15 59.07 48.37
CA TRP A 83 34.90 58.71 49.56
C TRP A 83 36.37 58.36 49.27
N ALA A 84 36.71 57.80 48.10
CA ALA A 84 38.08 57.44 47.80
C ALA A 84 38.99 58.66 47.55
N ARG A 85 38.42 59.71 47.00
CA ARG A 85 39.10 61.03 46.88
C ARG A 85 39.31 61.66 48.25
N ASP A 86 38.32 61.52 49.12
CA ASP A 86 38.49 62.03 50.53
C ASP A 86 39.58 61.28 51.25
N ILE A 87 39.66 59.95 51.13
CA ILE A 87 40.74 59.14 51.71
C ILE A 87 42.11 59.57 51.16
N SER A 88 42.19 59.87 49.87
CA SER A 88 43.43 60.37 49.27
C SER A 88 43.82 61.75 49.81
N ASN A 89 42.87 62.65 50.00
CA ASN A 89 43.09 64.01 50.51
C ASN A 89 43.40 64.05 52.01
N ASP A 90 42.68 63.29 52.88
CA ASP A 90 42.88 63.20 54.32
C ASP A 90 44.26 62.65 54.63
N PHE A 91 44.88 62.01 53.73
CA PHE A 91 46.21 61.46 53.84
C PHE A 91 47.29 62.56 54.02
N PHE A 92 47.08 63.75 53.46
CA PHE A 92 47.96 64.90 53.63
C PHE A 92 47.74 65.66 54.94
N ILE A 93 46.54 65.39 55.56
CA ILE A 93 46.17 66.08 56.84
C ILE A 93 46.52 65.24 58.06
N GLY A 94 46.96 64.01 57.89
CA GLY A 94 47.43 63.14 59.04
C GLY A 94 46.26 62.42 59.76
N ASP A 95 45.04 62.48 59.29
CA ASP A 95 43.88 61.81 59.85
C ASP A 95 43.70 60.42 59.24
N HIS A 96 44.08 59.36 59.97
CA HIS A 96 44.00 57.98 59.52
C HIS A 96 42.71 57.26 59.94
N THR A 97 41.65 57.93 60.24
CA THR A 97 40.41 57.37 60.78
C THR A 97 39.50 56.78 59.71
N LYS A 98 39.61 57.21 58.47
CA LYS A 98 38.74 56.77 57.36
C LYS A 98 39.31 55.51 56.71
N ARG A 99 38.56 54.41 56.74
CA ARG A 99 38.87 53.16 56.05
C ARG A 99 37.92 52.96 54.90
N PRO A 100 38.40 52.34 53.78
CA PRO A 100 37.48 51.98 52.70
C PRO A 100 36.51 50.91 53.22
N PRO A 101 35.32 50.77 52.58
CA PRO A 101 34.43 49.64 52.81
C PRO A 101 35.17 48.32 52.65
N THR A 102 34.75 47.27 53.39
CA THR A 102 35.45 45.97 53.50
C THR A 102 35.73 45.26 52.22
N GLU A 103 34.96 45.54 51.17
CA GLU A 103 35.12 44.93 49.82
C GLU A 103 36.11 45.69 48.91
N TYR A 104 36.61 46.85 49.38
CA TYR A 104 37.47 47.73 48.60
C TYR A 104 38.87 47.80 49.17
N VAL A 105 39.81 47.93 48.25
CA VAL A 105 41.21 48.25 48.56
C VAL A 105 41.57 49.56 47.86
N VAL A 106 42.29 50.43 48.57
CA VAL A 106 42.81 51.66 47.99
C VAL A 106 44.33 51.65 48.08
N LEU A 107 44.99 51.83 46.98
CA LEU A 107 46.47 51.96 46.86
C LEU A 107 46.79 53.36 46.41
N ASN A 108 47.56 54.07 47.19
CA ASN A 108 48.03 55.40 46.86
C ASN A 108 49.52 55.34 46.51
N TYR A 109 49.84 55.70 45.27
CA TYR A 109 51.19 55.83 44.76
C TYR A 109 51.65 57.29 44.92
N LEU A 110 52.49 57.59 45.82
CA LEU A 110 52.98 58.94 46.05
C LEU A 110 54.10 59.28 45.06
N PRO A 111 54.38 60.62 44.81
CA PRO A 111 55.43 61.04 43.87
C PRO A 111 56.88 60.64 44.38
N ASN A 112 57.02 60.33 45.64
CA ASN A 112 58.32 59.86 46.25
C ASN A 112 58.51 58.35 46.06
N GLY A 113 57.69 57.61 45.33
CA GLY A 113 57.75 56.21 45.08
C GLY A 113 57.18 55.32 46.23
N THR A 114 56.61 55.93 47.27
CA THR A 114 56.03 55.18 48.42
C THR A 114 54.60 54.74 47.98
N ILE A 115 54.32 53.46 48.23
CA ILE A 115 52.97 52.89 48.06
C ILE A 115 52.34 52.74 49.43
N ARG A 116 51.13 53.30 49.54
CA ARG A 116 50.32 53.15 50.75
C ARG A 116 49.09 52.32 50.51
N TYR A 117 48.85 51.36 51.32
CA TYR A 117 47.78 50.41 51.28
C TYR A 117 46.71 50.75 52.33
N SER A 118 45.50 50.83 51.93
CA SER A 118 44.34 50.94 52.82
C SER A 118 43.27 49.90 52.38
N GLY A 119 43.01 48.93 53.22
CA GLY A 119 42.05 47.87 52.96
C GLY A 119 42.26 46.64 53.84
N PRO A 120 41.52 45.59 53.71
CA PRO A 120 41.70 44.31 54.40
C PRO A 120 43.01 43.64 53.97
N SER A 121 43.76 43.15 54.93
CA SER A 121 45.15 42.67 54.77
C SER A 121 45.32 41.32 54.11
N SER A 122 44.22 40.70 53.58
CA SER A 122 44.25 39.31 53.11
C SER A 122 44.63 39.08 51.65
N THR A 123 44.50 40.10 50.79
CA THR A 123 44.83 39.95 49.35
C THR A 123 45.08 41.33 48.72
N THR A 124 46.13 41.41 47.89
CA THR A 124 46.53 42.67 47.24
C THR A 124 46.27 42.59 45.70
N PRO A 125 45.55 43.52 45.08
CA PRO A 125 45.37 43.56 43.62
C PRO A 125 46.71 43.89 42.95
N ASN A 126 46.99 43.26 41.79
CA ASN A 126 48.15 43.63 40.97
C ASN A 126 47.81 44.92 40.18
N ALA A 127 48.41 46.00 40.64
CA ALA A 127 48.12 47.34 40.09
C ALA A 127 49.11 47.82 39.00
N GLU A 128 50.07 46.96 38.56
CA GLU A 128 51.17 47.35 37.67
C GLU A 128 50.72 47.86 36.31
N ASN A 129 49.56 47.43 35.78
CA ASN A 129 49.12 47.74 34.43
C ASN A 129 47.67 48.33 34.35
N ILE A 130 47.30 49.12 35.35
CA ILE A 130 45.98 49.75 35.34
C ILE A 130 46.07 51.10 34.56
N PRO A 131 45.27 51.28 33.49
CA PRO A 131 45.31 52.53 32.73
C PRO A 131 44.84 53.72 33.56
N LEU A 132 45.63 54.77 33.52
CA LEU A 132 45.23 56.07 34.09
C LEU A 132 44.17 56.70 33.16
N GLY A 133 42.98 56.96 33.64
CA GLY A 133 41.94 57.58 32.81
C GLY A 133 40.52 57.22 33.19
N GLY A 134 40.35 56.58 34.37
CA GLY A 134 39.00 56.33 34.89
C GLY A 134 38.23 55.16 34.27
N TYR A 135 38.92 54.25 33.54
CA TYR A 135 38.30 53.05 32.96
C TYR A 135 38.56 51.85 33.88
N PRO A 136 37.49 51.21 34.41
CA PRO A 136 37.66 50.05 35.25
C PRO A 136 38.26 48.87 34.49
N THR A 137 39.24 48.20 35.05
CA THR A 137 39.98 47.08 34.44
C THR A 137 39.98 45.90 35.37
N THR A 138 39.89 44.63 34.83
CA THR A 138 39.98 43.45 35.65
C THR A 138 41.45 43.02 35.80
N VAL A 139 41.92 42.98 37.06
CA VAL A 139 43.29 42.58 37.42
C VAL A 139 43.28 41.36 38.32
N GLY A 140 44.39 40.61 38.35
CA GLY A 140 44.57 39.50 39.29
C GLY A 140 45.03 39.99 40.68
N SER A 141 45.07 39.08 41.63
CA SER A 141 45.77 39.28 42.90
C SER A 141 47.22 38.87 42.79
N ILE A 142 48.10 39.43 43.65
CA ILE A 142 49.53 39.07 43.76
C ILE A 142 49.67 37.73 44.47
N GLU A 143 48.82 37.44 45.47
CA GLU A 143 49.02 36.36 46.43
C GLU A 143 48.12 35.13 46.13
N ASN A 144 47.01 35.30 45.40
CA ASN A 144 46.02 34.26 45.13
C ASN A 144 45.37 34.43 43.78
N ASN A 145 44.41 33.56 43.44
CA ASN A 145 43.67 33.59 42.14
C ASN A 145 42.40 34.48 42.19
N THR A 146 42.32 35.40 43.18
CA THR A 146 41.21 36.34 43.25
C THR A 146 41.29 37.35 42.11
N LYS A 147 40.16 37.66 41.50
CA LYS A 147 40.05 38.73 40.46
C LYS A 147 39.48 39.96 41.09
N TRP A 148 40.11 41.07 40.78
CA TRP A 148 39.74 42.38 41.21
C TRP A 148 39.27 43.23 40.04
N ARG A 149 38.30 44.08 40.25
CA ARG A 149 37.95 45.16 39.32
C ARG A 149 38.54 46.46 39.87
N ALA A 150 39.40 47.08 39.09
CA ALA A 150 40.19 48.21 39.58
C ALA A 150 40.10 49.40 38.65
N LEU A 151 40.18 50.62 39.25
CA LEU A 151 40.13 51.90 38.54
C LEU A 151 41.23 52.76 39.11
N ALA A 152 42.05 53.39 38.23
CA ALA A 152 43.09 54.33 38.61
C ALA A 152 42.76 55.74 38.16
N PHE A 153 43.00 56.70 39.05
CA PHE A 153 42.93 58.14 38.75
C PHE A 153 44.04 58.90 39.41
N ALA A 154 44.43 60.01 38.81
CA ALA A 154 45.46 60.89 39.37
C ALA A 154 44.77 62.13 40.00
N ASP A 155 45.29 62.53 41.15
CA ASP A 155 44.87 63.78 41.82
C ASP A 155 45.77 64.96 41.38
N SER A 156 45.34 66.19 41.66
CA SER A 156 46.02 67.43 41.34
C SER A 156 47.43 67.53 41.97
N ASN A 157 47.70 66.75 43.02
CA ASN A 157 49.01 66.69 43.75
C ASN A 157 49.97 65.60 43.17
N GLY A 158 49.65 64.97 42.05
CA GLY A 158 50.46 63.92 41.41
C GLY A 158 50.41 62.56 42.12
N VAL A 159 49.43 62.35 42.98
CA VAL A 159 49.16 61.00 43.62
C VAL A 159 48.28 60.22 42.70
N ILE A 160 48.73 58.97 42.37
CA ILE A 160 47.92 58.02 41.65
C ILE A 160 47.20 57.15 42.68
N THR A 161 45.88 57.27 42.67
CA THR A 161 44.99 56.44 43.51
C THR A 161 44.37 55.32 42.70
N VAL A 162 44.55 54.06 43.14
CA VAL A 162 43.93 52.88 42.60
C VAL A 162 42.89 52.36 43.57
N ILE A 163 41.64 52.28 43.13
CA ILE A 163 40.56 51.64 43.87
C ILE A 163 40.30 50.29 43.27
N ALA A 164 40.26 49.25 44.06
CA ALA A 164 39.94 47.92 43.59
C ALA A 164 38.85 47.28 44.45
N LYS A 165 37.87 46.64 43.79
CA LYS A 165 36.79 45.86 44.42
C LYS A 165 37.06 44.40 44.21
N ASP A 166 36.91 43.55 45.24
CA ASP A 166 37.00 42.10 45.16
C ASP A 166 35.78 41.54 44.42
N MET A 167 36.02 40.73 43.37
CA MET A 167 34.98 40.13 42.53
C MET A 167 34.57 38.73 43.01
N THR A 168 34.93 38.32 44.22
CA THR A 168 34.60 37.00 44.76
C THR A 168 33.10 36.81 44.91
N HIS A 169 32.42 37.82 45.44
CA HIS A 169 30.96 37.80 45.63
C HIS A 169 30.19 37.72 44.33
N GLU A 170 30.59 38.49 43.31
CA GLU A 170 29.98 38.44 41.96
C GLU A 170 30.20 37.10 41.31
N LYS A 171 31.35 36.45 41.50
CA LYS A 171 31.57 35.07 40.99
C LYS A 171 30.71 34.04 41.71
N GLU A 172 30.54 34.14 43.03
CA GLU A 172 29.67 33.24 43.79
C GLU A 172 28.22 33.35 43.32
N ILE A 173 27.72 34.57 43.06
CA ILE A 173 26.40 34.79 42.48
C ILE A 173 26.29 34.09 41.11
N LEU A 174 27.27 34.26 40.21
CA LEU A 174 27.26 33.64 38.87
C LEU A 174 27.35 32.11 38.97
N HIS A 175 28.15 31.57 39.89
CA HIS A 175 28.23 30.14 40.15
C HIS A 175 26.92 29.58 40.70
N GLY A 176 26.32 30.28 41.68
CA GLY A 176 25.01 29.90 42.21
C GLY A 176 23.93 29.87 41.14
N LEU A 177 23.89 30.91 40.30
CA LEU A 177 22.97 30.99 39.15
C LEU A 177 23.20 29.82 38.19
N ALA A 178 24.45 29.51 37.83
CA ALA A 178 24.77 28.42 36.92
C ALA A 178 24.35 27.05 37.51
N MET A 179 24.57 26.81 38.79
CA MET A 179 24.15 25.57 39.50
C MET A 179 22.62 25.39 39.44
N VAL A 180 21.87 26.45 39.74
CA VAL A 180 20.40 26.45 39.69
C VAL A 180 19.94 26.18 38.26
N GLN A 181 20.53 26.82 37.26
CA GLN A 181 20.22 26.61 35.86
C GLN A 181 20.48 25.17 35.41
N VAL A 182 21.62 24.57 35.75
CA VAL A 182 21.97 23.19 35.44
C VAL A 182 20.97 22.20 36.09
N THR A 183 20.59 22.47 37.32
CA THR A 183 19.62 21.62 38.04
C THR A 183 18.24 21.66 37.36
N ILE A 184 17.75 22.87 37.06
CA ILE A 184 16.46 23.05 36.33
C ILE A 184 16.53 22.39 34.95
N ALA A 185 17.63 22.59 34.22
CA ALA A 185 17.85 21.99 32.92
C ALA A 185 17.79 20.44 32.96
N ALA A 186 18.46 19.83 33.96
CA ALA A 186 18.45 18.38 34.12
C ALA A 186 17.04 17.83 34.39
N ILE A 187 16.30 18.50 35.31
CA ILE A 187 14.92 18.12 35.64
C ILE A 187 14.00 18.27 34.39
N ALA A 188 14.11 19.41 33.70
CA ALA A 188 13.32 19.68 32.51
C ALA A 188 13.59 18.64 31.39
N LEU A 189 14.86 18.32 31.10
CA LEU A 189 15.22 17.33 30.10
C LEU A 189 14.73 15.93 30.48
N ALA A 190 14.84 15.55 31.77
CA ALA A 190 14.31 14.27 32.26
C ALA A 190 12.76 14.20 32.07
N ALA A 191 12.07 15.29 32.41
CA ALA A 191 10.62 15.37 32.23
C ALA A 191 10.23 15.30 30.73
N ILE A 192 10.92 16.04 29.88
CA ILE A 192 10.70 16.02 28.41
C ILE A 192 10.94 14.62 27.86
N ALA A 193 12.01 13.94 28.29
CA ALA A 193 12.32 12.57 27.87
C ALA A 193 11.23 11.59 28.30
N ALA A 194 10.76 11.65 29.55
CA ALA A 194 9.73 10.76 30.08
C ALA A 194 8.37 10.96 29.39
N VAL A 195 7.92 12.22 29.30
CA VAL A 195 6.66 12.60 28.65
C VAL A 195 6.72 12.28 27.16
N GLY A 196 7.80 12.66 26.48
CA GLY A 196 8.02 12.37 25.06
C GLY A 196 8.00 10.88 24.76
N PHE A 197 8.69 10.06 25.57
CA PHE A 197 8.68 8.61 25.45
C PHE A 197 7.27 8.03 25.61
N TRP A 198 6.50 8.49 26.58
CA TRP A 198 5.13 8.05 26.83
C TRP A 198 4.21 8.40 25.64
N PHE A 199 4.24 9.65 25.16
CA PHE A 199 3.43 10.10 24.03
C PHE A 199 3.78 9.37 22.73
N ILE A 200 5.07 9.24 22.40
CA ILE A 200 5.52 8.56 21.18
C ILE A 200 5.14 7.07 21.22
N ARG A 201 5.32 6.43 22.37
CA ARG A 201 4.90 5.03 22.55
C ARG A 201 3.38 4.84 22.35
N ARG A 202 2.56 5.77 22.85
CA ARG A 202 1.11 5.75 22.70
C ARG A 202 0.69 6.02 21.25
N ALA A 203 1.28 7.01 20.61
CA ALA A 203 0.98 7.39 19.22
C ALA A 203 1.35 6.31 18.20
N LEU A 204 2.44 5.56 18.43
CA LEU A 204 2.89 4.49 17.54
C LEU A 204 2.31 3.10 17.87
N ARG A 205 1.46 2.97 18.92
CA ARG A 205 0.81 1.71 19.29
C ARG A 205 -0.06 1.13 18.16
N PRO A 206 -0.89 1.90 17.45
CA PRO A 206 -1.73 1.39 16.37
C PRO A 206 -0.91 0.79 15.23
N LEU A 207 0.24 1.37 14.89
CA LEU A 207 1.11 0.87 13.82
C LEU A 207 1.58 -0.58 14.07
N ARG A 208 1.89 -0.91 15.34
CA ARG A 208 2.26 -2.29 15.73
C ARG A 208 1.11 -3.28 15.58
N VAL A 209 -0.13 -2.81 15.80
CA VAL A 209 -1.31 -3.68 15.59
C VAL A 209 -1.46 -3.97 14.11
N VAL A 210 -1.28 -2.96 13.24
CA VAL A 210 -1.29 -3.14 11.78
C VAL A 210 -0.20 -4.14 11.36
N GLU A 211 1.03 -3.96 11.83
CA GLU A 211 2.16 -4.87 11.54
C GLU A 211 1.85 -6.31 11.95
N LYS A 212 1.38 -6.52 13.18
CA LYS A 212 1.02 -7.85 13.69
C LYS A 212 -0.11 -8.49 12.86
N THR A 213 -1.14 -7.72 12.52
CA THR A 213 -2.25 -8.22 11.70
C THR A 213 -1.78 -8.56 10.30
N ALA A 214 -0.95 -7.72 9.67
CA ALA A 214 -0.36 -7.99 8.36
C ALA A 214 0.50 -9.25 8.37
N SER A 215 1.28 -9.48 9.43
CA SER A 215 2.08 -10.70 9.60
C SER A 215 1.19 -11.97 9.73
N GLN A 216 0.06 -11.89 10.43
CA GLN A 216 -0.90 -13.01 10.55
C GLN A 216 -1.54 -13.32 9.19
N ILE A 217 -1.89 -12.30 8.43
CA ILE A 217 -2.45 -12.44 7.07
C ILE A 217 -1.42 -13.08 6.13
N ALA A 218 -0.17 -12.63 6.19
CA ALA A 218 0.94 -13.22 5.41
C ALA A 218 1.19 -14.70 5.77
N ALA A 219 0.87 -15.11 6.99
CA ALA A 219 0.91 -16.50 7.43
C ALA A 219 -0.31 -17.34 6.97
N GLY A 220 -1.25 -16.74 6.19
CA GLY A 220 -2.39 -17.43 5.59
C GLY A 220 -3.76 -17.16 6.24
N ASP A 221 -3.84 -16.40 7.33
CA ASP A 221 -5.11 -16.07 7.99
C ASP A 221 -5.77 -14.85 7.31
N LEU A 222 -6.40 -15.09 6.15
CA LEU A 222 -7.05 -14.05 5.33
C LEU A 222 -8.34 -13.48 5.95
N ASP A 223 -8.87 -14.06 7.02
CA ASP A 223 -10.08 -13.60 7.69
C ASP A 223 -9.79 -12.48 8.69
N LYS A 224 -8.53 -12.31 9.10
CA LYS A 224 -8.13 -11.23 9.98
C LYS A 224 -8.33 -9.87 9.32
N ARG A 225 -8.75 -8.91 10.15
CA ARG A 225 -8.90 -7.50 9.76
C ARG A 225 -8.17 -6.60 10.73
N VAL A 226 -7.66 -5.52 10.18
CA VAL A 226 -7.07 -4.44 10.98
C VAL A 226 -8.19 -3.75 11.75
N PRO A 227 -8.05 -3.51 13.07
CA PRO A 227 -9.06 -2.80 13.86
C PRO A 227 -9.38 -1.42 13.26
N LYS A 228 -10.61 -0.98 13.42
CA LYS A 228 -11.05 0.33 12.93
C LYS A 228 -10.52 1.44 13.85
N TRP A 229 -9.91 2.46 13.24
CA TRP A 229 -9.53 3.71 13.88
C TRP A 229 -10.25 4.88 13.21
N PRO A 230 -10.32 6.06 13.88
CA PRO A 230 -10.97 7.22 13.30
C PRO A 230 -10.34 7.63 11.96
N LEU A 231 -11.15 7.81 10.93
CA LEU A 231 -10.72 8.08 9.55
C LEU A 231 -10.00 9.43 9.36
N HIS A 232 -10.12 10.34 10.33
CA HIS A 232 -9.40 11.62 10.31
C HIS A 232 -7.92 11.47 10.72
N THR A 233 -7.47 10.27 11.10
CA THR A 233 -6.07 9.97 11.41
C THR A 233 -5.41 9.20 10.26
N GLU A 234 -4.10 9.40 10.06
CA GLU A 234 -3.31 8.72 9.03
C GLU A 234 -3.36 7.18 9.22
N VAL A 235 -3.33 6.73 10.47
CA VAL A 235 -3.44 5.30 10.80
C VAL A 235 -4.83 4.76 10.49
N GLY A 236 -5.89 5.55 10.72
CA GLY A 236 -7.25 5.19 10.38
C GLY A 236 -7.46 5.04 8.88
N GLN A 237 -6.91 5.96 8.09
CA GLN A 237 -6.93 5.90 6.63
C GLN A 237 -6.16 4.68 6.10
N LEU A 238 -4.96 4.44 6.63
CA LEU A 238 -4.16 3.27 6.28
C LEU A 238 -4.88 1.95 6.60
N ALA A 239 -5.48 1.85 7.79
CA ALA A 239 -6.23 0.67 8.21
C ALA A 239 -7.45 0.41 7.30
N ALA A 240 -8.18 1.46 6.91
CA ALA A 240 -9.32 1.37 6.01
C ALA A 240 -8.88 0.89 4.61
N ALA A 241 -7.84 1.52 4.03
CA ALA A 241 -7.29 1.14 2.74
C ALA A 241 -6.80 -0.32 2.73
N LEU A 242 -6.10 -0.74 3.79
CA LEU A 242 -5.62 -2.11 3.93
C LEU A 242 -6.80 -3.11 4.02
N ASN A 243 -7.85 -2.80 4.78
CA ASN A 243 -9.01 -3.67 4.87
C ASN A 243 -9.78 -3.79 3.53
N ILE A 244 -9.84 -2.72 2.73
CA ILE A 244 -10.41 -2.76 1.37
C ILE A 244 -9.58 -3.69 0.48
N MET A 245 -8.25 -3.53 0.48
CA MET A 245 -7.33 -4.39 -0.28
C MET A 245 -7.46 -5.85 0.12
N LEU A 246 -7.52 -6.15 1.42
CA LEU A 246 -7.72 -7.50 1.94
C LEU A 246 -9.06 -8.11 1.50
N GLY A 247 -10.13 -7.32 1.48
CA GLY A 247 -11.43 -7.75 0.97
C GLY A 247 -11.40 -8.08 -0.52
N GLN A 248 -10.62 -7.34 -1.33
CA GLN A 248 -10.42 -7.65 -2.74
C GLN A 248 -9.60 -8.93 -2.94
N LEU A 249 -8.50 -9.07 -2.19
CA LEU A 249 -7.65 -10.26 -2.24
C LEU A 249 -8.44 -11.53 -1.88
N GLN A 250 -9.19 -11.50 -0.78
CA GLN A 250 -10.01 -12.63 -0.34
C GLN A 250 -11.03 -13.03 -1.41
N ARG A 251 -11.74 -12.06 -2.00
CA ARG A 251 -12.67 -12.33 -3.12
C ARG A 251 -11.98 -12.95 -4.32
N SER A 252 -10.77 -12.51 -4.65
CA SER A 252 -9.98 -13.07 -5.75
C SER A 252 -9.56 -14.51 -5.47
N VAL A 253 -9.14 -14.83 -4.23
CA VAL A 253 -8.78 -16.18 -3.82
C VAL A 253 -9.99 -17.12 -3.89
N VAL A 254 -11.14 -16.69 -3.34
CA VAL A 254 -12.38 -17.50 -3.40
C VAL A 254 -12.78 -17.78 -4.85
N ARG A 255 -12.80 -16.75 -5.72
CA ARG A 255 -13.11 -16.95 -7.14
C ARG A 255 -12.12 -17.88 -7.85
N ALA A 256 -10.84 -17.81 -7.50
CA ALA A 256 -9.83 -18.71 -8.07
C ALA A 256 -10.07 -20.16 -7.64
N GLN A 257 -10.43 -20.38 -6.37
CA GLN A 257 -10.77 -21.71 -5.86
C GLN A 257 -12.04 -22.27 -6.50
N GLU A 258 -13.10 -21.47 -6.64
CA GLU A 258 -14.33 -21.86 -7.32
C GLU A 258 -14.06 -22.27 -8.77
N LYS A 259 -13.24 -21.50 -9.49
CA LYS A 259 -12.82 -21.84 -10.87
C LYS A 259 -11.98 -23.12 -10.94
N GLU A 260 -11.08 -23.32 -9.98
CA GLU A 260 -10.28 -24.54 -9.92
C GLU A 260 -11.17 -25.76 -9.71
N GLU A 261 -12.15 -25.66 -8.80
CA GLU A 261 -13.08 -26.75 -8.54
C GLU A 261 -13.99 -27.05 -9.72
N GLN A 262 -14.48 -26.02 -10.42
CA GLN A 262 -15.24 -26.17 -11.67
C GLN A 262 -14.38 -26.87 -12.74
N MET A 263 -13.10 -26.49 -12.90
CA MET A 263 -12.19 -27.10 -13.86
C MET A 263 -11.90 -28.57 -13.49
N ARG A 264 -11.71 -28.87 -12.20
CA ARG A 264 -11.51 -30.29 -11.76
C ARG A 264 -12.72 -31.16 -12.08
N ARG A 265 -13.94 -30.66 -11.81
CA ARG A 265 -15.18 -31.37 -12.16
C ARG A 265 -15.26 -31.55 -13.67
N PHE A 266 -15.05 -30.51 -14.47
CA PHE A 266 -15.05 -30.58 -15.93
C PHE A 266 -14.09 -31.63 -16.49
N VAL A 267 -12.83 -31.67 -16.02
CA VAL A 267 -11.84 -32.66 -16.44
C VAL A 267 -12.27 -34.07 -16.04
N GLY A 268 -12.85 -34.22 -14.85
CA GLY A 268 -13.38 -35.51 -14.36
C GLY A 268 -14.49 -36.03 -15.29
N ASP A 269 -15.50 -35.20 -15.54
CA ASP A 269 -16.67 -35.55 -16.35
C ASP A 269 -16.27 -35.83 -17.80
N ALA A 270 -15.43 -35.01 -18.41
CA ALA A 270 -14.91 -35.22 -19.76
C ALA A 270 -14.13 -36.54 -19.86
N SER A 271 -13.35 -36.89 -18.84
CA SER A 271 -12.60 -38.13 -18.79
C SER A 271 -13.53 -39.38 -18.72
N HIS A 272 -14.61 -39.27 -17.96
CA HIS A 272 -15.61 -40.35 -17.87
C HIS A 272 -16.35 -40.52 -19.19
N GLU A 273 -16.80 -39.43 -19.83
CA GLU A 273 -17.54 -39.48 -21.10
C GLU A 273 -16.67 -39.94 -22.30
N LEU A 274 -15.35 -39.68 -22.27
CA LEU A 274 -14.43 -40.18 -23.27
C LEU A 274 -14.05 -41.66 -23.03
N ARG A 275 -14.04 -42.13 -21.79
CA ARG A 275 -13.67 -43.53 -21.47
C ARG A 275 -14.72 -44.52 -21.94
N THR A 276 -15.98 -44.17 -21.86
CA THR A 276 -17.11 -45.06 -22.25
C THR A 276 -17.03 -45.45 -23.71
N PRO A 277 -17.01 -44.54 -24.72
CA PRO A 277 -16.86 -44.89 -26.11
C PRO A 277 -15.56 -45.60 -26.43
N LEU A 278 -14.46 -45.23 -25.78
CA LEU A 278 -13.19 -45.91 -25.96
C LEU A 278 -13.25 -47.39 -25.52
N THR A 279 -13.96 -47.65 -24.41
CA THR A 279 -14.17 -49.04 -23.92
C THR A 279 -15.07 -49.82 -24.89
N SER A 280 -16.10 -49.19 -25.46
CA SER A 280 -16.98 -49.74 -26.47
C SER A 280 -16.21 -50.13 -27.75
N LEU A 281 -15.39 -49.21 -28.27
CA LEU A 281 -14.50 -49.45 -29.42
C LEU A 281 -13.59 -50.66 -29.21
N ARG A 282 -12.97 -50.69 -28.01
CA ARG A 282 -12.12 -51.82 -27.63
C ARG A 282 -12.90 -53.13 -27.55
N GLY A 283 -14.08 -53.10 -26.98
CA GLY A 283 -14.95 -54.27 -26.88
C GLY A 283 -15.32 -54.83 -28.27
N TYR A 284 -15.73 -54.03 -29.25
CA TYR A 284 -16.03 -54.48 -30.60
C TYR A 284 -14.78 -55.03 -31.30
N THR A 285 -13.62 -54.43 -31.14
CA THR A 285 -12.38 -54.96 -31.72
C THR A 285 -11.95 -56.32 -31.06
N GLU A 286 -12.16 -56.52 -29.77
CA GLU A 286 -11.91 -57.78 -29.07
C GLU A 286 -12.91 -58.87 -29.47
N LEU A 287 -14.18 -58.53 -29.65
CA LEU A 287 -15.25 -59.43 -30.14
C LEU A 287 -14.90 -60.00 -31.51
N TYR A 288 -14.43 -59.18 -32.43
CA TYR A 288 -13.97 -59.64 -33.74
C TYR A 288 -12.70 -60.48 -33.64
N ARG A 289 -11.71 -60.07 -32.90
CA ARG A 289 -10.42 -60.80 -32.73
C ARG A 289 -10.57 -62.15 -32.07
N SER A 290 -11.50 -62.28 -31.13
CA SER A 290 -11.79 -63.55 -30.44
C SER A 290 -12.62 -64.52 -31.30
N GLY A 291 -13.12 -64.07 -32.46
CA GLY A 291 -13.97 -64.89 -33.32
C GLY A 291 -15.41 -65.03 -32.78
N ALA A 292 -15.78 -64.25 -31.75
CA ALA A 292 -17.15 -64.26 -31.20
C ALA A 292 -18.18 -63.63 -32.15
N THR A 293 -17.72 -62.80 -33.10
CA THR A 293 -18.54 -62.36 -34.24
C THR A 293 -17.74 -62.50 -35.54
N LYS A 294 -18.40 -62.87 -36.62
CA LYS A 294 -17.86 -62.91 -38.00
C LYS A 294 -18.40 -61.78 -38.85
N ASP A 295 -19.33 -60.99 -38.31
CA ASP A 295 -19.96 -59.86 -39.02
C ASP A 295 -19.03 -58.67 -38.97
N VAL A 296 -18.24 -58.52 -40.04
CA VAL A 296 -17.26 -57.45 -40.18
C VAL A 296 -17.96 -56.11 -40.37
N ASP A 297 -19.05 -56.09 -41.11
CA ASP A 297 -19.77 -54.84 -41.40
C ASP A 297 -20.41 -54.27 -40.16
N LEU A 298 -20.98 -55.12 -39.28
CA LEU A 298 -21.50 -54.72 -37.99
C LEU A 298 -20.41 -54.08 -37.11
N VAL A 299 -19.23 -54.71 -37.02
CA VAL A 299 -18.12 -54.22 -36.19
C VAL A 299 -17.60 -52.90 -36.71
N PHE A 300 -17.38 -52.73 -38.00
CA PHE A 300 -16.94 -51.47 -38.61
C PHE A 300 -17.98 -50.37 -38.47
N SER A 301 -19.26 -50.67 -38.68
CA SER A 301 -20.35 -49.71 -38.47
C SER A 301 -20.34 -49.21 -37.00
N LYS A 302 -20.21 -50.11 -36.04
CA LYS A 302 -20.16 -49.69 -34.59
C LYS A 302 -18.90 -48.92 -34.22
N ILE A 303 -17.76 -49.23 -34.84
CA ILE A 303 -16.53 -48.45 -34.67
C ILE A 303 -16.69 -47.04 -35.26
N ASP A 304 -17.29 -46.94 -36.47
CA ASP A 304 -17.54 -45.64 -37.14
C ASP A 304 -18.53 -44.78 -36.35
N ASP A 305 -19.64 -45.36 -35.87
CA ASP A 305 -20.63 -44.66 -35.04
C ASP A 305 -19.99 -44.10 -33.76
N GLU A 306 -19.17 -44.89 -33.06
CA GLU A 306 -18.52 -44.47 -31.81
C GLU A 306 -17.41 -43.42 -32.05
N SER A 307 -16.69 -43.54 -33.20
CA SER A 307 -15.70 -42.57 -33.61
C SER A 307 -16.34 -41.20 -33.94
N LYS A 308 -17.45 -41.18 -34.66
CA LYS A 308 -18.25 -39.96 -34.93
C LYS A 308 -18.74 -39.33 -33.64
N ARG A 309 -19.21 -40.16 -32.70
CA ARG A 309 -19.65 -39.69 -31.38
C ARG A 309 -18.51 -39.05 -30.58
N MET A 310 -17.33 -39.65 -30.58
CA MET A 310 -16.15 -39.10 -29.93
C MET A 310 -15.73 -37.75 -30.56
N SER A 311 -15.80 -37.64 -31.91
CA SER A 311 -15.47 -36.38 -32.58
C SER A 311 -16.44 -35.24 -32.20
N LEU A 312 -17.73 -35.54 -32.16
CA LEU A 312 -18.73 -34.55 -31.70
C LEU A 312 -18.50 -34.14 -30.24
N LEU A 313 -18.19 -35.10 -29.37
CA LEU A 313 -17.89 -34.82 -27.95
C LEU A 313 -16.69 -33.90 -27.81
N VAL A 314 -15.61 -34.14 -28.56
CA VAL A 314 -14.40 -33.30 -28.55
C VAL A 314 -14.71 -31.90 -29.09
N GLU A 315 -15.48 -31.78 -30.16
CA GLU A 315 -15.92 -30.51 -30.72
C GLU A 315 -16.76 -29.71 -29.70
N ASP A 316 -17.70 -30.36 -29.02
CA ASP A 316 -18.51 -29.73 -27.96
C ASP A 316 -17.67 -29.31 -26.74
N LEU A 317 -16.69 -30.10 -26.34
CA LEU A 317 -15.73 -29.73 -25.28
C LEU A 317 -14.90 -28.51 -25.68
N LEU A 318 -14.43 -28.46 -26.93
CA LEU A 318 -13.69 -27.29 -27.44
C LEU A 318 -14.62 -26.06 -27.57
N ALA A 319 -15.89 -26.25 -27.99
CA ALA A 319 -16.87 -25.17 -28.02
C ALA A 319 -17.15 -24.61 -26.63
N LEU A 320 -17.29 -25.48 -25.61
CA LEU A 320 -17.51 -25.06 -24.23
C LEU A 320 -16.31 -24.29 -23.68
N THR A 321 -15.08 -24.79 -23.89
CA THR A 321 -13.87 -24.08 -23.42
C THR A 321 -13.68 -22.74 -24.13
N ARG A 322 -14.04 -22.62 -25.40
CA ARG A 322 -14.04 -21.35 -26.14
C ARG A 322 -15.14 -20.41 -25.63
N ALA A 323 -16.31 -20.94 -25.31
CA ALA A 323 -17.39 -20.15 -24.72
C ALA A 323 -17.00 -19.56 -23.37
N GLU A 324 -16.26 -20.28 -22.53
CA GLU A 324 -15.83 -19.79 -21.20
C GLU A 324 -14.61 -18.86 -21.22
N GLY A 325 -13.76 -18.93 -22.25
CA GLY A 325 -12.46 -18.27 -22.29
C GLY A 325 -12.31 -17.10 -23.26
N THR A 326 -13.20 -16.94 -24.23
CA THR A 326 -13.05 -15.95 -25.31
C THR A 326 -13.94 -14.74 -25.07
N ARG A 327 -13.39 -13.54 -25.21
CA ARG A 327 -14.15 -12.29 -25.17
C ARG A 327 -15.09 -12.26 -26.37
N LEU A 328 -16.39 -11.96 -26.14
CA LEU A 328 -17.36 -11.81 -27.17
C LEU A 328 -17.03 -10.62 -28.08
N ASP A 329 -17.28 -10.80 -29.39
CA ASP A 329 -17.21 -9.73 -30.36
C ASP A 329 -18.64 -9.13 -30.53
N LEU A 330 -18.94 -8.18 -29.65
CA LEU A 330 -20.29 -7.63 -29.51
C LEU A 330 -20.55 -6.56 -30.55
N HIS A 331 -21.54 -6.82 -31.43
CA HIS A 331 -22.06 -5.91 -32.45
C HIS A 331 -23.59 -5.90 -32.44
N PRO A 332 -24.26 -4.91 -33.07
CA PRO A 332 -25.68 -4.98 -33.30
C PRO A 332 -26.02 -6.18 -34.21
N VAL A 333 -26.85 -7.10 -33.73
CA VAL A 333 -27.27 -8.31 -34.42
C VAL A 333 -28.77 -8.29 -34.59
N ASP A 334 -29.24 -8.42 -35.84
CA ASP A 334 -30.65 -8.65 -36.20
C ASP A 334 -30.98 -10.13 -35.94
N LEU A 335 -31.77 -10.39 -34.90
CA LEU A 335 -32.14 -11.76 -34.54
C LEU A 335 -33.13 -12.39 -35.51
N LEU A 336 -33.86 -11.61 -36.31
CA LEU A 336 -34.73 -12.15 -37.33
C LEU A 336 -33.90 -12.71 -38.50
N GLU A 337 -32.91 -11.96 -38.97
CA GLU A 337 -31.99 -12.44 -40.01
C GLU A 337 -31.26 -13.69 -39.53
N LEU A 338 -30.80 -13.68 -38.29
CA LEU A 338 -30.12 -14.81 -37.67
C LEU A 338 -31.02 -16.04 -37.58
N ALA A 339 -32.28 -15.90 -37.12
CA ALA A 339 -33.24 -16.99 -37.04
C ALA A 339 -33.59 -17.57 -38.42
N LEU A 340 -33.73 -16.72 -39.46
CA LEU A 340 -33.94 -17.17 -40.85
C LEU A 340 -32.73 -17.96 -41.37
N SER A 341 -31.51 -17.50 -41.08
CA SER A 341 -30.26 -18.20 -41.42
C SER A 341 -30.19 -19.58 -40.76
N VAL A 342 -30.46 -19.65 -39.43
CA VAL A 342 -30.51 -20.92 -38.69
C VAL A 342 -31.59 -21.85 -39.24
N GLY A 343 -32.79 -21.33 -39.46
CA GLY A 343 -33.89 -22.12 -40.04
C GLY A 343 -33.54 -22.70 -41.42
N SER A 344 -32.84 -21.93 -42.28
CA SER A 344 -32.36 -22.38 -43.57
C SER A 344 -31.30 -23.50 -43.43
N SER A 345 -30.32 -23.28 -42.55
CA SER A 345 -29.25 -24.27 -42.26
C SER A 345 -29.81 -25.58 -41.72
N ALA A 346 -30.78 -25.49 -40.82
CA ALA A 346 -31.41 -26.66 -40.23
C ALA A 346 -32.27 -27.43 -41.23
N ARG A 347 -33.04 -26.73 -42.13
CA ARG A 347 -33.78 -27.39 -43.24
C ARG A 347 -32.85 -28.12 -44.19
N ALA A 348 -31.69 -27.55 -44.50
CA ALA A 348 -30.69 -28.21 -45.36
C ALA A 348 -30.07 -29.47 -44.70
N ALA A 349 -29.83 -29.41 -43.39
CA ALA A 349 -29.21 -30.52 -42.63
C ALA A 349 -30.21 -31.64 -42.32
N PHE A 350 -31.52 -31.33 -42.23
CA PHE A 350 -32.59 -32.29 -41.91
C PHE A 350 -33.72 -32.26 -42.98
N PRO A 351 -33.47 -32.83 -44.16
CA PRO A 351 -34.50 -32.86 -45.22
C PRO A 351 -35.74 -33.59 -44.74
N GLY A 352 -36.93 -32.98 -44.98
CA GLY A 352 -38.21 -33.55 -44.57
C GLY A 352 -38.73 -33.12 -43.20
N ARG A 353 -37.95 -32.35 -42.44
CA ARG A 353 -38.40 -31.76 -41.14
C ARG A 353 -39.06 -30.39 -41.37
N GLU A 354 -40.17 -30.18 -40.68
CA GLU A 354 -40.85 -28.88 -40.73
C GLU A 354 -40.25 -27.90 -39.72
N ILE A 355 -39.66 -26.80 -40.24
CA ILE A 355 -39.07 -25.74 -39.43
C ILE A 355 -39.67 -24.41 -39.82
N LYS A 356 -40.37 -23.77 -38.86
CA LYS A 356 -41.05 -22.49 -39.03
C LYS A 356 -40.29 -21.37 -38.35
N VAL A 357 -40.26 -20.20 -38.99
CA VAL A 357 -39.73 -18.97 -38.35
C VAL A 357 -40.88 -17.95 -38.37
N ALA A 358 -41.25 -17.46 -37.20
CA ALA A 358 -42.30 -16.47 -36.98
C ALA A 358 -41.74 -15.25 -36.29
N ASN A 359 -42.10 -14.06 -36.74
CA ASN A 359 -41.74 -12.81 -36.09
C ASN A 359 -42.99 -12.09 -35.60
N ASP A 360 -43.19 -12.08 -34.29
CA ASP A 360 -44.29 -11.39 -33.62
C ASP A 360 -43.81 -10.06 -32.98
N ALA A 361 -42.54 -9.69 -33.21
CA ALA A 361 -41.99 -8.41 -32.75
C ALA A 361 -42.52 -7.26 -33.63
N LYS A 362 -42.97 -6.18 -32.99
CA LYS A 362 -43.49 -4.98 -33.73
C LYS A 362 -42.37 -4.16 -34.39
N SER A 363 -41.12 -4.36 -33.99
CA SER A 363 -39.91 -3.72 -34.52
C SER A 363 -38.87 -4.77 -34.85
N ILE A 364 -37.80 -4.40 -35.56
CA ILE A 364 -36.67 -5.31 -35.82
C ILE A 364 -36.00 -5.69 -34.48
N PRO A 365 -35.90 -6.99 -34.14
CA PRO A 365 -35.38 -7.45 -32.88
C PRO A 365 -33.83 -7.42 -32.90
N VAL A 366 -33.25 -6.26 -32.61
CA VAL A 366 -31.80 -6.07 -32.57
C VAL A 366 -31.26 -6.18 -31.15
N VAL A 367 -30.19 -6.93 -30.97
CA VAL A 367 -29.46 -7.09 -29.70
C VAL A 367 -27.99 -6.75 -29.89
N ASN A 368 -27.31 -6.40 -28.82
CA ASN A 368 -25.85 -6.27 -28.85
C ASN A 368 -25.21 -7.64 -28.53
N GLY A 369 -24.66 -8.31 -29.54
CA GLY A 369 -24.21 -9.68 -29.39
C GLY A 369 -23.15 -10.12 -30.41
N ASP A 370 -22.62 -11.31 -30.22
CA ASP A 370 -21.75 -12.01 -31.16
C ASP A 370 -22.63 -12.90 -32.06
N ALA A 371 -22.75 -12.51 -33.32
CA ALA A 371 -23.62 -13.18 -34.30
C ALA A 371 -23.30 -14.68 -34.46
N SER A 372 -22.01 -15.05 -34.41
CA SER A 372 -21.58 -16.44 -34.54
C SER A 372 -21.98 -17.29 -33.34
N ARG A 373 -21.88 -16.71 -32.14
CA ARG A 373 -22.29 -17.37 -30.90
C ARG A 373 -23.79 -17.48 -30.75
N LEU A 374 -24.53 -16.43 -31.09
CA LEU A 374 -25.99 -16.46 -31.10
C LEU A 374 -26.52 -17.42 -32.15
N HIS A 375 -25.87 -17.51 -33.33
CA HIS A 375 -26.18 -18.54 -34.32
C HIS A 375 -26.00 -19.94 -33.74
N GLN A 376 -24.92 -20.20 -33.03
CA GLN A 376 -24.65 -21.48 -32.33
C GLN A 376 -25.74 -21.79 -31.30
N VAL A 377 -26.15 -20.79 -30.50
CA VAL A 377 -27.25 -20.94 -29.51
C VAL A 377 -28.53 -21.41 -30.22
N LEU A 378 -28.99 -20.68 -31.23
CA LEU A 378 -30.26 -21.01 -31.93
C LEU A 378 -30.17 -22.35 -32.68
N LEU A 379 -29.03 -22.63 -33.31
CA LEU A 379 -28.81 -23.92 -34.01
C LEU A 379 -28.86 -25.09 -33.05
N ASN A 380 -28.21 -24.96 -31.85
CA ASN A 380 -28.26 -26.01 -30.85
C ASN A 380 -29.69 -26.27 -30.34
N LEU A 381 -30.47 -25.22 -30.10
CA LEU A 381 -31.87 -25.37 -29.68
C LEU A 381 -32.74 -26.00 -30.77
N VAL A 382 -32.62 -25.56 -32.02
CA VAL A 382 -33.35 -26.13 -33.14
C VAL A 382 -33.00 -27.59 -33.38
N THR A 383 -31.72 -27.90 -33.41
CA THR A 383 -31.27 -29.32 -33.59
C THR A 383 -31.70 -30.19 -32.44
N ASN A 384 -31.75 -29.65 -31.20
CA ASN A 384 -32.27 -30.37 -30.03
C ASN A 384 -33.77 -30.69 -30.22
N GLY A 385 -34.60 -29.72 -30.64
CA GLY A 385 -36.02 -29.93 -30.95
C GLY A 385 -36.23 -30.96 -32.04
N ILE A 386 -35.43 -30.94 -33.11
CA ILE A 386 -35.52 -31.91 -34.23
C ILE A 386 -35.16 -33.33 -33.76
N ARG A 387 -34.12 -33.49 -32.94
CA ARG A 387 -33.64 -34.81 -32.49
C ARG A 387 -34.53 -35.44 -31.43
N HIS A 388 -35.06 -34.63 -30.52
CA HIS A 388 -35.78 -35.11 -29.32
C HIS A 388 -37.31 -35.01 -29.49
N GLY A 389 -37.83 -34.14 -30.34
CA GLY A 389 -39.27 -33.99 -30.58
C GLY A 389 -39.91 -35.24 -31.16
N GLY A 390 -39.20 -36.03 -31.98
CA GLY A 390 -39.73 -37.20 -32.70
C GLY A 390 -39.77 -36.95 -34.20
N ASP A 391 -40.15 -37.99 -34.98
CA ASP A 391 -40.01 -37.94 -36.44
C ASP A 391 -40.98 -37.00 -37.14
N GLU A 392 -42.13 -36.69 -36.55
CA GLU A 392 -43.17 -35.83 -37.11
C GLU A 392 -43.20 -34.43 -36.45
N ALA A 393 -42.32 -34.17 -35.50
CA ALA A 393 -42.36 -32.91 -34.77
C ALA A 393 -41.97 -31.71 -35.62
N THR A 394 -42.74 -30.64 -35.49
CA THR A 394 -42.48 -29.32 -36.08
C THR A 394 -41.71 -28.47 -35.09
N VAL A 395 -40.60 -27.86 -35.56
CA VAL A 395 -39.83 -26.91 -34.72
C VAL A 395 -40.16 -25.48 -35.18
N THR A 396 -40.56 -24.64 -34.22
CA THR A 396 -40.91 -23.23 -34.49
C THR A 396 -39.97 -22.30 -33.72
N LEU A 397 -39.27 -21.41 -34.47
CA LEU A 397 -38.57 -20.28 -33.91
C LEU A 397 -39.49 -19.06 -33.93
N ARG A 398 -39.82 -18.51 -32.76
CA ARG A 398 -40.68 -17.33 -32.65
C ARG A 398 -39.93 -16.20 -31.94
N LEU A 399 -39.90 -15.03 -32.58
CA LEU A 399 -39.30 -13.84 -31.99
C LEU A 399 -40.41 -12.95 -31.44
N ARG A 400 -40.21 -12.47 -30.19
CA ARG A 400 -41.10 -11.53 -29.53
C ARG A 400 -40.27 -10.42 -28.92
N ARG A 401 -40.87 -9.26 -28.70
CA ARG A 401 -40.28 -8.18 -27.90
C ARG A 401 -41.15 -7.90 -26.69
N GLU A 402 -40.58 -7.93 -25.50
CA GLU A 402 -41.23 -7.60 -24.26
C GLU A 402 -40.40 -6.52 -23.56
N ASP A 403 -40.97 -5.33 -23.42
CA ASP A 403 -40.33 -4.17 -22.82
C ASP A 403 -38.93 -3.87 -23.43
N ASN A 404 -37.90 -4.14 -22.66
CA ASN A 404 -36.50 -3.86 -23.01
C ASN A 404 -35.72 -5.12 -23.45
N ASP A 405 -36.43 -6.22 -23.68
CA ASP A 405 -35.84 -7.52 -24.04
C ASP A 405 -36.38 -8.05 -25.37
N VAL A 406 -35.54 -8.78 -26.08
CA VAL A 406 -35.95 -9.63 -27.20
C VAL A 406 -36.00 -11.07 -26.69
N LEU A 407 -37.11 -11.73 -26.95
CA LEU A 407 -37.33 -13.12 -26.63
C LEU A 407 -37.31 -13.96 -27.88
N VAL A 408 -36.58 -15.06 -27.86
CA VAL A 408 -36.58 -16.07 -28.92
C VAL A 408 -37.07 -17.38 -28.32
N ASP A 409 -38.28 -17.76 -28.69
CA ASP A 409 -38.86 -19.04 -28.33
C ASP A 409 -38.52 -20.08 -29.40
N VAL A 410 -37.91 -21.18 -28.98
CA VAL A 410 -37.70 -22.36 -29.85
C VAL A 410 -38.54 -23.48 -29.29
N SER A 411 -39.65 -23.76 -30.00
CA SER A 411 -40.66 -24.72 -29.57
C SER A 411 -40.69 -25.94 -30.48
N ASP A 412 -40.83 -27.13 -29.91
CA ASP A 412 -41.22 -28.35 -30.62
C ASP A 412 -42.55 -28.88 -30.06
N ASP A 413 -43.34 -29.52 -30.94
CA ASP A 413 -44.60 -30.19 -30.57
C ASP A 413 -44.40 -31.71 -30.33
N GLY A 414 -43.21 -32.08 -29.84
CA GLY A 414 -42.77 -33.43 -29.67
C GLY A 414 -43.16 -34.10 -28.36
N LYS A 415 -42.27 -35.00 -27.87
CA LYS A 415 -42.53 -35.84 -26.69
C LYS A 415 -42.53 -35.07 -25.39
N GLY A 416 -41.92 -33.91 -25.33
CA GLY A 416 -41.69 -33.20 -24.10
C GLY A 416 -40.78 -33.95 -23.11
N MET A 417 -40.64 -33.40 -21.92
CA MET A 417 -39.86 -33.98 -20.82
C MET A 417 -40.53 -33.78 -19.47
N SER A 418 -40.09 -34.52 -18.44
CA SER A 418 -40.55 -34.35 -17.07
C SER A 418 -40.04 -33.04 -16.45
N GLN A 419 -40.73 -32.52 -15.40
CA GLN A 419 -40.24 -31.34 -14.68
C GLN A 419 -38.90 -31.59 -13.96
N GLU A 420 -38.63 -32.82 -13.55
CA GLU A 420 -37.38 -33.23 -12.95
C GLU A 420 -36.23 -33.10 -13.98
N ASP A 421 -36.44 -33.63 -15.20
CA ASP A 421 -35.46 -33.48 -16.30
C ASP A 421 -35.26 -32.02 -16.66
N ALA A 422 -36.35 -31.23 -16.79
CA ALA A 422 -36.29 -29.81 -17.14
C ALA A 422 -35.45 -28.98 -16.12
N ALA A 423 -35.42 -29.37 -14.85
CA ALA A 423 -34.64 -28.69 -13.83
C ALA A 423 -33.12 -28.89 -14.01
N HIS A 424 -32.70 -29.99 -14.66
CA HIS A 424 -31.27 -30.39 -14.77
C HIS A 424 -30.75 -30.29 -16.20
N ILE A 425 -31.60 -29.97 -17.19
CA ILE A 425 -31.27 -30.08 -18.62
C ILE A 425 -30.13 -29.16 -19.08
N PHE A 426 -29.83 -28.11 -18.33
CA PHE A 426 -28.71 -27.19 -18.59
C PHE A 426 -27.39 -27.62 -17.92
N GLU A 427 -27.45 -28.69 -17.08
CA GLU A 427 -26.24 -29.25 -16.49
C GLU A 427 -25.39 -29.94 -17.56
N ARG A 428 -24.06 -29.90 -17.37
CA ARG A 428 -23.12 -30.53 -18.30
C ARG A 428 -23.28 -32.04 -18.28
N PHE A 429 -23.30 -32.67 -19.44
CA PHE A 429 -23.45 -34.11 -19.65
C PHE A 429 -24.78 -34.70 -19.15
N TYR A 430 -25.76 -33.84 -18.77
CA TYR A 430 -27.07 -34.32 -18.35
C TYR A 430 -27.87 -34.87 -19.54
N ARG A 431 -28.58 -35.99 -19.34
CA ARG A 431 -29.41 -36.68 -20.31
C ARG A 431 -30.60 -37.33 -19.60
N ALA A 432 -31.80 -36.99 -20.00
CA ALA A 432 -33.07 -37.44 -19.41
C ALA A 432 -33.30 -38.96 -19.46
N ASP A 433 -32.66 -39.70 -20.38
CA ASP A 433 -32.82 -41.14 -20.53
C ASP A 433 -31.49 -41.84 -20.92
N THR A 434 -30.86 -42.48 -19.98
CA THR A 434 -29.55 -43.17 -20.18
C THR A 434 -29.67 -44.48 -20.98
N SER A 435 -30.87 -45.05 -21.14
CA SER A 435 -31.06 -46.39 -21.69
C SER A 435 -31.53 -46.42 -23.15
N ARG A 436 -32.32 -45.43 -23.61
CA ARG A 436 -32.93 -45.41 -24.95
C ARG A 436 -32.24 -44.48 -25.97
N THR A 437 -31.38 -43.61 -25.55
CA THR A 437 -30.75 -42.59 -26.41
C THR A 437 -29.33 -42.87 -26.86
N ARG A 438 -28.85 -44.13 -26.74
CA ARG A 438 -27.52 -44.48 -27.31
C ARG A 438 -27.49 -44.33 -28.82
N ASP A 439 -28.60 -44.49 -29.49
CA ASP A 439 -28.70 -44.37 -30.97
C ASP A 439 -28.88 -42.94 -31.49
N THR A 440 -29.21 -41.97 -30.64
CA THR A 440 -29.46 -40.57 -31.08
C THR A 440 -28.31 -39.59 -30.83
N GLY A 441 -27.18 -40.06 -30.33
CA GLY A 441 -25.86 -39.43 -30.53
C GLY A 441 -25.59 -38.03 -29.94
N GLY A 442 -26.24 -37.62 -28.83
CA GLY A 442 -25.96 -36.32 -28.20
C GLY A 442 -24.87 -36.41 -27.10
N SER A 443 -23.98 -35.42 -27.00
CA SER A 443 -22.92 -35.31 -25.97
C SER A 443 -23.45 -34.91 -24.59
N GLY A 444 -24.67 -34.34 -24.49
CA GLY A 444 -25.19 -33.71 -23.28
C GLY A 444 -24.53 -32.35 -22.96
N LEU A 445 -23.74 -31.79 -23.86
CA LEU A 445 -23.09 -30.48 -23.72
C LEU A 445 -23.81 -29.34 -24.44
N GLY A 446 -24.63 -29.64 -25.46
CA GLY A 446 -25.24 -28.62 -26.33
C GLY A 446 -26.05 -27.57 -25.54
N LEU A 447 -26.91 -28.00 -24.60
CA LEU A 447 -27.68 -27.07 -23.75
C LEU A 447 -26.87 -26.34 -22.70
N ALA A 448 -25.80 -26.97 -22.16
CA ALA A 448 -24.86 -26.30 -21.28
C ALA A 448 -24.06 -25.19 -22.00
N ILE A 449 -23.71 -25.43 -23.28
CA ILE A 449 -23.10 -24.40 -24.16
C ILE A 449 -24.08 -23.26 -24.41
N VAL A 450 -25.35 -23.57 -24.70
CA VAL A 450 -26.41 -22.57 -24.87
C VAL A 450 -26.53 -21.68 -23.65
N HIS A 451 -26.66 -22.28 -22.47
CA HIS A 451 -26.75 -21.55 -21.18
C HIS A 451 -25.57 -20.61 -20.99
N SER A 452 -24.33 -21.13 -21.12
CA SER A 452 -23.11 -20.33 -20.99
C SER A 452 -23.03 -19.16 -21.98
N LEU A 453 -23.39 -19.38 -23.23
CA LEU A 453 -23.36 -18.33 -24.26
C LEU A 453 -24.43 -17.27 -24.02
N VAL A 454 -25.64 -17.66 -23.60
CA VAL A 454 -26.71 -16.71 -23.27
C VAL A 454 -26.34 -15.85 -22.05
N GLU A 455 -25.80 -16.44 -20.99
CA GLU A 455 -25.32 -15.70 -19.84
C GLU A 455 -24.21 -14.67 -20.19
N GLN A 456 -23.31 -15.02 -21.11
CA GLN A 456 -22.24 -14.09 -21.54
C GLN A 456 -22.81 -12.90 -22.35
N HIS A 457 -24.02 -13.01 -22.90
CA HIS A 457 -24.72 -11.93 -23.55
C HIS A 457 -25.66 -11.16 -22.60
N ASP A 458 -25.44 -11.29 -21.26
CA ASP A 458 -26.27 -10.70 -20.21
C ASP A 458 -27.75 -11.12 -20.33
N GLY A 459 -28.00 -12.27 -20.95
CA GLY A 459 -29.32 -12.85 -21.15
C GLY A 459 -29.67 -13.95 -20.15
N SER A 460 -30.85 -14.55 -20.34
CA SER A 460 -31.28 -15.74 -19.58
C SER A 460 -31.99 -16.71 -20.50
N ILE A 461 -31.94 -18.00 -20.16
CA ILE A 461 -32.69 -19.05 -20.84
C ILE A 461 -33.57 -19.79 -19.85
N SER A 462 -34.78 -20.10 -20.27
CA SER A 462 -35.73 -20.92 -19.54
C SER A 462 -36.31 -22.02 -20.42
N VAL A 463 -36.87 -23.06 -19.78
CA VAL A 463 -37.52 -24.17 -20.46
C VAL A 463 -38.92 -24.38 -19.87
N ASP A 464 -39.89 -24.59 -20.72
CA ASP A 464 -41.21 -25.03 -20.36
C ASP A 464 -41.55 -26.30 -21.19
N SER A 465 -41.84 -27.40 -20.52
CA SER A 465 -42.03 -28.72 -21.13
C SER A 465 -43.03 -29.56 -20.36
N GLU A 466 -43.88 -30.23 -21.07
CA GLU A 466 -44.83 -31.20 -20.53
C GLU A 466 -44.83 -32.47 -21.38
N LEU A 467 -44.79 -33.64 -20.75
CA LEU A 467 -44.82 -34.92 -21.47
C LEU A 467 -46.01 -35.02 -22.40
N GLY A 468 -45.76 -35.27 -23.69
CA GLY A 468 -46.76 -35.40 -24.76
C GLY A 468 -47.26 -34.07 -25.35
N ARG A 469 -46.68 -32.93 -24.91
CA ARG A 469 -47.06 -31.59 -25.43
C ARG A 469 -45.91 -30.82 -26.08
N GLY A 470 -44.69 -31.38 -25.99
CA GLY A 470 -43.50 -30.77 -26.54
C GLY A 470 -42.70 -29.92 -25.56
N THR A 471 -41.73 -29.17 -26.06
CA THR A 471 -40.82 -28.34 -25.29
C THR A 471 -40.68 -26.94 -25.91
N THR A 472 -40.63 -25.93 -25.08
CA THR A 472 -40.32 -24.55 -25.48
C THR A 472 -39.11 -24.04 -24.66
N PHE A 473 -38.06 -23.70 -25.37
CA PHE A 473 -36.92 -22.94 -24.80
C PHE A 473 -37.10 -21.48 -25.10
N THR A 474 -37.07 -20.64 -24.08
CA THR A 474 -37.15 -19.18 -24.22
C THR A 474 -35.79 -18.55 -23.89
N VAL A 475 -35.15 -17.98 -24.89
CA VAL A 475 -33.93 -17.17 -24.75
C VAL A 475 -34.35 -15.71 -24.65
N ARG A 476 -33.98 -15.06 -23.57
CA ARG A 476 -34.20 -13.64 -23.31
C ARG A 476 -32.87 -12.90 -23.42
N LEU A 477 -32.82 -11.86 -24.26
CA LEU A 477 -31.62 -11.04 -24.47
C LEU A 477 -31.98 -9.56 -24.34
N PRO A 478 -31.12 -8.70 -23.78
CA PRO A 478 -31.35 -7.27 -23.71
C PRO A 478 -31.47 -6.67 -25.15
N ALA A 479 -32.56 -5.99 -25.42
CA ALA A 479 -32.75 -5.30 -26.71
C ALA A 479 -31.77 -4.13 -26.82
N LEU A 480 -31.18 -3.95 -27.97
CA LEU A 480 -30.51 -2.70 -28.28
C LEU A 480 -31.57 -1.58 -28.33
N ALA A 481 -31.40 -0.50 -27.61
CA ALA A 481 -32.30 0.62 -27.63
C ALA A 481 -32.44 1.12 -29.06
N ASP A 482 -33.71 1.27 -29.56
CA ASP A 482 -33.96 1.85 -30.88
C ASP A 482 -33.24 3.21 -30.92
N ALA A 483 -32.37 3.42 -31.92
CA ALA A 483 -31.84 4.75 -32.18
C ALA A 483 -33.04 5.70 -32.35
N PRO A 484 -33.04 6.89 -31.68
CA PRO A 484 -34.13 7.84 -31.87
C PRO A 484 -34.30 8.06 -33.39
N SER A 485 -35.47 7.73 -33.91
CA SER A 485 -35.81 8.04 -35.29
C SER A 485 -35.63 9.54 -35.48
N GLU A 486 -34.61 9.93 -36.24
CA GLU A 486 -34.50 11.29 -36.75
C GLU A 486 -35.79 11.56 -37.59
N THR A 487 -36.70 12.31 -36.98
CA THR A 487 -37.85 12.94 -37.64
C THR A 487 -37.42 14.24 -38.28
#